data_85c370aef79d8a9686f5841d40165bf6
#
_entry.id   85c370aef79d8a9686f5841d40165bf6
#
_cell.length_a   1.000
_cell.length_b   1.000
_cell.length_c   1.000
_cell.angle_alpha   90.00
_cell.angle_beta   90.00
_cell.angle_gamma   90.00
#
_symmetry.space_group_name_H-M   'P 1'
#
loop_
_entity.id
_entity.type
_entity.pdbx_description
1 polymer ?
#
loop_
_entity_poly.entity_id
_entity_poly.type
_entity_poly.pdbx_seq_one_letter_code
_entity_poly.pdbx_strand_id
1 'polypeptide(L)'
;PLGLWCGSCYGWPRSFMGVERISVMFYDDPGLVHEMVEHIADFAVEILTPLLPRMDFDFAFIWEDMAGKAGPLCSPAMYREFCFEPLKRVTDLLHRHGVHHIIVDSDGNNDVLIPLWLEAGVTGLRPFEIAANCDPVAIRRKYGKSLIIQGGIDKRALAKGKAEIDREVLSKVPW
;
A
#
# COMPACT_ATOMS: atom_id res chain seq x y z
N PRO A 1 15.12 -13.33 -4.05
CA PRO A 1 14.83 -12.12 -3.28
C PRO A 1 14.17 -12.49 -1.96
N LEU A 2 14.53 -11.78 -0.91
CA LEU A 2 14.00 -11.92 0.43
C LEU A 2 13.19 -10.68 0.78
N GLY A 3 11.94 -10.85 1.21
CA GLY A 3 11.05 -9.74 1.56
C GLY A 3 10.66 -9.74 3.03
N LEU A 4 10.33 -8.56 3.53
CA LEU A 4 9.75 -8.34 4.85
C LEU A 4 8.26 -8.06 4.75
N TRP A 5 7.52 -8.52 5.75
CA TRP A 5 6.15 -8.08 5.99
C TRP A 5 6.15 -7.12 7.19
N CYS A 6 5.76 -5.85 6.98
CA CYS A 6 5.93 -4.78 7.97
C CYS A 6 4.63 -4.33 8.63
N GLY A 7 3.58 -5.17 8.58
CA GLY A 7 2.30 -4.82 9.18
C GLY A 7 1.46 -3.87 8.32
N SER A 8 0.67 -3.03 8.99
CA SER A 8 -0.27 -2.11 8.35
C SER A 8 -0.76 -1.06 9.35
N CYS A 9 -0.86 0.20 8.93
CA CYS A 9 -1.44 1.25 9.76
C CYS A 9 -2.98 1.27 9.73
N TYR A 10 -3.60 0.94 8.59
CA TYR A 10 -5.04 0.87 8.45
C TYR A 10 -5.57 -0.57 8.45
N GLY A 11 -4.93 -1.47 7.72
CA GLY A 11 -5.43 -2.83 7.50
C GLY A 11 -5.55 -3.66 8.78
N TRP A 12 -4.64 -3.52 9.74
CA TRP A 12 -4.74 -4.23 11.02
C TRP A 12 -5.86 -3.71 11.91
N PRO A 13 -6.01 -2.39 12.17
CA PRO A 13 -7.19 -1.86 12.86
C PRO A 13 -8.50 -2.30 12.22
N ARG A 14 -8.57 -2.26 10.88
CA ARG A 14 -9.73 -2.78 10.14
C ARG A 14 -9.98 -4.28 10.40
N SER A 15 -8.92 -5.08 10.44
CA SER A 15 -9.05 -6.52 10.67
C SER A 15 -9.47 -6.86 12.09
N PHE A 16 -9.05 -6.05 13.08
CA PHE A 16 -9.45 -6.25 14.48
C PHE A 16 -10.87 -5.79 14.77
N MET A 17 -11.31 -4.70 14.16
CA MET A 17 -12.59 -4.06 14.45
C MET A 17 -13.69 -4.35 13.43
N GLY A 18 -13.32 -4.75 12.21
CA GLY A 18 -14.20 -4.80 11.05
C GLY A 18 -14.32 -3.43 10.36
N VAL A 19 -14.68 -3.47 9.06
CA VAL A 19 -14.73 -2.28 8.19
C VAL A 19 -15.71 -1.23 8.70
N GLU A 20 -16.92 -1.65 9.08
CA GLU A 20 -17.95 -0.71 9.56
C GLU A 20 -17.50 0.01 10.81
N ARG A 21 -17.01 -0.73 11.80
CA ARG A 21 -16.63 -0.17 13.08
C ARG A 21 -15.44 0.77 12.98
N ILE A 22 -14.36 0.39 12.28
CA ILE A 22 -13.20 1.29 12.13
C ILE A 22 -13.60 2.58 11.41
N SER A 23 -14.49 2.52 10.40
CA SER A 23 -14.93 3.70 9.66
C SER A 23 -15.65 4.72 10.53
N VAL A 24 -16.35 4.28 11.58
CA VAL A 24 -17.05 5.14 12.54
C VAL A 24 -16.11 5.60 13.65
N MET A 25 -15.18 4.75 14.09
CA MET A 25 -14.28 5.03 15.21
C MET A 25 -13.33 6.21 14.95
N PHE A 26 -12.99 6.52 13.70
CA PHE A 26 -12.25 7.75 13.38
C PHE A 26 -12.93 9.03 13.86
N TYR A 27 -14.26 8.99 14.05
CA TYR A 27 -15.08 10.12 14.51
C TYR A 27 -15.52 9.95 15.97
N ASP A 28 -15.90 8.74 16.38
CA ASP A 28 -16.48 8.48 17.69
C ASP A 28 -15.41 8.41 18.79
N ASP A 29 -14.25 7.83 18.47
CA ASP A 29 -13.12 7.72 19.38
C ASP A 29 -11.78 7.80 18.62
N PRO A 30 -11.43 8.98 18.12
CA PRO A 30 -10.17 9.19 17.42
C PRO A 30 -8.93 8.88 18.29
N GLY A 31 -9.05 9.05 19.62
CA GLY A 31 -7.99 8.71 20.56
C GLY A 31 -7.61 7.23 20.53
N LEU A 32 -8.60 6.35 20.54
CA LEU A 32 -8.37 4.90 20.41
C LEU A 32 -7.74 4.55 19.06
N VAL A 33 -8.18 5.17 17.98
CA VAL A 33 -7.59 4.90 16.65
C VAL A 33 -6.13 5.32 16.60
N HIS A 34 -5.79 6.50 17.13
CA HIS A 34 -4.39 6.95 17.27
C HIS A 34 -3.57 5.95 18.09
N GLU A 35 -4.05 5.54 19.25
CA GLU A 35 -3.36 4.58 20.11
C GLU A 35 -3.11 3.25 19.40
N MET A 36 -4.09 2.72 18.68
CA MET A 36 -3.97 1.47 17.94
C MET A 36 -2.91 1.59 16.82
N VAL A 37 -2.95 2.65 16.02
CA VAL A 37 -2.04 2.83 14.89
C VAL A 37 -0.60 3.09 15.36
N GLU A 38 -0.43 3.91 16.40
CA GLU A 38 0.87 4.15 17.03
C GLU A 38 1.46 2.86 17.60
N HIS A 39 0.66 2.09 18.34
CA HIS A 39 1.09 0.81 18.90
C HIS A 39 1.55 -0.18 17.79
N ILE A 40 0.82 -0.25 16.68
CA ILE A 40 1.17 -1.13 15.55
C ILE A 40 2.51 -0.70 14.93
N ALA A 41 2.72 0.60 14.75
CA ALA A 41 3.96 1.10 14.18
C ALA A 41 5.15 0.90 15.14
N ASP A 42 4.95 1.13 16.45
CA ASP A 42 5.96 0.86 17.47
C ASP A 42 6.33 -0.62 17.52
N PHE A 43 5.34 -1.50 17.48
CA PHE A 43 5.55 -2.95 17.41
C PHE A 43 6.37 -3.35 16.16
N ALA A 44 6.05 -2.79 14.99
CA ALA A 44 6.83 -3.04 13.78
C ALA A 44 8.27 -2.56 13.94
N VAL A 45 8.49 -1.35 14.46
CA VAL A 45 9.82 -0.78 14.71
C VAL A 45 10.60 -1.63 15.71
N GLU A 46 9.98 -2.07 16.80
CA GLU A 46 10.63 -2.90 17.83
C GLU A 46 11.12 -4.24 17.29
N ILE A 47 10.31 -4.90 16.44
CA ILE A 47 10.71 -6.17 15.80
C ILE A 47 11.78 -5.95 14.73
N LEU A 48 11.64 -4.92 13.91
CA LEU A 48 12.53 -4.69 12.77
C LEU A 48 13.90 -4.18 13.20
N THR A 49 13.99 -3.39 14.26
CA THR A 49 15.26 -2.79 14.73
C THR A 49 16.37 -3.82 14.99
N PRO A 50 16.16 -4.93 15.71
CA PRO A 50 17.19 -5.94 15.90
C PRO A 50 17.39 -6.86 14.69
N LEU A 51 16.43 -6.94 13.77
CA LEU A 51 16.45 -7.83 12.61
C LEU A 51 17.23 -7.25 11.44
N LEU A 52 16.97 -5.99 11.10
CA LEU A 52 17.52 -5.32 9.91
C LEU A 52 19.05 -5.28 9.85
N PRO A 53 19.81 -5.11 10.96
CA PRO A 53 21.28 -5.18 10.93
C PRO A 53 21.85 -6.58 10.71
N ARG A 54 21.02 -7.62 10.78
CA ARG A 54 21.45 -9.03 10.73
C ARG A 54 21.18 -9.71 9.41
N MET A 55 20.31 -9.13 8.57
CA MET A 55 19.86 -9.73 7.33
C MET A 55 19.63 -8.65 6.28
N ASP A 56 20.03 -8.93 5.04
CA ASP A 56 19.75 -8.07 3.89
C ASP A 56 18.38 -8.44 3.30
N PHE A 57 17.54 -7.44 3.10
CA PHE A 57 16.22 -7.61 2.49
C PHE A 57 16.13 -6.84 1.19
N ASP A 58 15.61 -7.48 0.15
CA ASP A 58 15.42 -6.89 -1.18
C ASP A 58 14.22 -5.94 -1.23
N PHE A 59 13.17 -6.22 -0.44
CA PHE A 59 11.94 -5.43 -0.41
C PHE A 59 11.16 -5.60 0.89
N ALA A 60 10.19 -4.70 1.11
CA ALA A 60 9.21 -4.78 2.18
C ALA A 60 7.79 -4.63 1.64
N PHE A 61 6.83 -5.32 2.27
CA PHE A 61 5.40 -5.16 2.05
C PHE A 61 4.70 -4.57 3.26
N ILE A 62 3.79 -3.63 3.01
CA ILE A 62 2.87 -3.04 3.97
C ILE A 62 1.44 -3.34 3.48
N TRP A 63 0.68 -4.10 4.26
CA TRP A 63 -0.65 -4.55 3.85
C TRP A 63 -1.75 -3.61 4.35
N GLU A 64 -2.11 -2.62 3.56
CA GLU A 64 -3.16 -1.65 3.93
C GLU A 64 -4.57 -2.12 3.56
N ASP A 65 -4.75 -2.72 2.38
CA ASP A 65 -6.02 -3.25 1.87
C ASP A 65 -7.23 -2.37 2.24
N MET A 66 -7.16 -1.11 1.85
CA MET A 66 -7.99 -0.03 2.36
C MET A 66 -8.86 0.68 1.32
N ALA A 67 -9.06 0.06 0.16
CA ALA A 67 -9.89 0.67 -0.87
C ALA A 67 -10.83 -0.33 -1.53
N GLY A 68 -11.93 0.20 -2.03
CA GLY A 68 -12.84 -0.48 -2.94
C GLY A 68 -12.77 0.10 -4.34
N LYS A 69 -13.70 -0.30 -5.20
CA LYS A 69 -13.80 0.21 -6.58
C LYS A 69 -14.02 1.72 -6.66
N ALA A 70 -14.71 2.29 -5.67
CA ALA A 70 -15.06 3.72 -5.63
C ALA A 70 -13.95 4.60 -5.03
N GLY A 71 -12.94 4.00 -4.44
CA GLY A 71 -11.85 4.71 -3.75
C GLY A 71 -11.55 4.16 -2.36
N PRO A 72 -10.69 4.86 -1.59
CA PRO A 72 -10.32 4.45 -0.25
C PRO A 72 -11.49 4.49 0.74
N LEU A 73 -11.38 3.67 1.79
CA LEU A 73 -12.34 3.57 2.89
C LEU A 73 -12.22 4.73 3.90
N CYS A 74 -11.11 5.47 3.86
CA CYS A 74 -10.96 6.74 4.57
C CYS A 74 -10.42 7.83 3.63
N SER A 75 -10.67 9.09 3.96
CA SER A 75 -10.19 10.20 3.13
C SER A 75 -8.65 10.35 3.22
N PRO A 76 -8.00 10.97 2.21
CA PRO A 76 -6.58 11.31 2.31
C PRO A 76 -6.24 12.16 3.54
N ALA A 77 -7.15 13.06 3.97
CA ALA A 77 -6.96 13.87 5.17
C ALA A 77 -6.93 13.00 6.44
N MET A 78 -7.86 12.05 6.55
CA MET A 78 -7.87 11.09 7.67
C MET A 78 -6.64 10.19 7.65
N TYR A 79 -6.26 9.68 6.48
CA TYR A 79 -5.04 8.88 6.38
C TYR A 79 -3.80 9.68 6.80
N ARG A 80 -3.72 10.95 6.42
CA ARG A 80 -2.63 11.85 6.85
C ARG A 80 -2.61 12.03 8.37
N GLU A 81 -3.77 12.24 8.97
CA GLU A 81 -3.89 12.48 10.40
C GLU A 81 -3.50 11.25 11.23
N PHE A 82 -4.01 10.07 10.87
CA PHE A 82 -3.89 8.88 11.72
C PHE A 82 -2.75 7.94 11.33
N CYS A 83 -2.43 7.83 10.03
CA CYS A 83 -1.55 6.77 9.53
C CYS A 83 -0.21 7.29 8.98
N PHE A 84 -0.12 8.55 8.58
CA PHE A 84 1.03 9.05 7.83
C PHE A 84 2.33 9.01 8.64
N GLU A 85 2.36 9.62 9.83
CA GLU A 85 3.58 9.63 10.66
C GLU A 85 3.96 8.23 11.17
N PRO A 86 3.03 7.39 11.65
CA PRO A 86 3.31 6.00 11.97
C PRO A 86 3.91 5.21 10.80
N LEU A 87 3.32 5.32 9.61
CA LEU A 87 3.85 4.70 8.40
C LEU A 87 5.25 5.21 8.07
N LYS A 88 5.43 6.54 8.07
CA LYS A 88 6.72 7.16 7.77
C LYS A 88 7.82 6.69 8.71
N ARG A 89 7.53 6.51 9.98
CA ARG A 89 8.48 5.98 10.97
C ARG A 89 9.00 4.59 10.58
N VAL A 90 8.11 3.72 10.11
CA VAL A 90 8.47 2.37 9.66
C VAL A 90 9.28 2.43 8.35
N THR A 91 8.86 3.21 7.38
CA THR A 91 9.56 3.34 6.08
C THR A 91 10.94 3.99 6.23
N ASP A 92 11.07 5.01 7.08
CA ASP A 92 12.35 5.63 7.38
C ASP A 92 13.34 4.64 8.03
N LEU A 93 12.84 3.75 8.91
CA LEU A 93 13.67 2.68 9.48
C LEU A 93 14.16 1.72 8.38
N LEU A 94 13.27 1.28 7.50
CA LEU A 94 13.61 0.40 6.39
C LEU A 94 14.64 1.03 5.46
N HIS A 95 14.44 2.29 5.05
CA HIS A 95 15.38 3.02 4.19
C HIS A 95 16.77 3.20 4.81
N ARG A 96 16.85 3.52 6.10
CA ARG A 96 18.13 3.61 6.82
C ARG A 96 18.93 2.31 6.81
N HIS A 97 18.25 1.18 6.67
CA HIS A 97 18.88 -0.15 6.59
C HIS A 97 18.95 -0.72 5.16
N GLY A 98 18.80 0.13 4.13
CA GLY A 98 19.03 -0.25 2.74
C GLY A 98 17.83 -0.94 2.07
N VAL A 99 16.70 -1.07 2.73
CA VAL A 99 15.47 -1.61 2.11
C VAL A 99 14.76 -0.48 1.37
N HIS A 100 15.03 -0.37 0.06
CA HIS A 100 14.54 0.74 -0.77
C HIS A 100 13.26 0.43 -1.54
N HIS A 101 12.90 -0.84 -1.68
CA HIS A 101 11.67 -1.27 -2.36
C HIS A 101 10.59 -1.54 -1.31
N ILE A 102 9.80 -0.52 -0.99
CA ILE A 102 8.71 -0.60 -0.01
C ILE A 102 7.39 -0.51 -0.77
N ILE A 103 6.63 -1.61 -0.73
CA ILE A 103 5.44 -1.79 -1.56
C ILE A 103 4.21 -1.87 -0.66
N VAL A 104 3.24 -0.96 -0.88
CA VAL A 104 1.92 -1.06 -0.27
C VAL A 104 1.07 -2.05 -1.06
N ASP A 105 0.45 -2.96 -0.33
CA ASP A 105 -0.52 -3.94 -0.83
C ASP A 105 -1.93 -3.48 -0.43
N SER A 106 -2.71 -3.02 -1.41
CA SER A 106 -4.07 -2.54 -1.21
C SER A 106 -4.89 -2.72 -2.47
N ASP A 107 -5.87 -3.62 -2.40
CA ASP A 107 -6.86 -3.79 -3.46
C ASP A 107 -7.66 -2.50 -3.71
N GLY A 108 -8.41 -2.47 -4.81
CA GLY A 108 -9.27 -1.34 -5.15
C GLY A 108 -8.55 -0.16 -5.78
N ASN A 109 -9.22 0.99 -5.79
CA ASN A 109 -8.68 2.23 -6.36
C ASN A 109 -8.06 3.11 -5.27
N ASN A 110 -6.74 3.19 -5.27
CA ASN A 110 -5.95 3.94 -4.30
C ASN A 110 -5.33 5.21 -4.87
N ASP A 111 -5.70 5.65 -6.05
CA ASP A 111 -5.02 6.72 -6.81
C ASP A 111 -4.85 8.02 -6.00
N VAL A 112 -5.82 8.37 -5.17
CA VAL A 112 -5.79 9.59 -4.35
C VAL A 112 -4.84 9.50 -3.15
N LEU A 113 -4.43 8.29 -2.74
CA LEU A 113 -3.49 8.06 -1.64
C LEU A 113 -2.03 7.96 -2.11
N ILE A 114 -1.79 7.75 -3.40
CA ILE A 114 -0.43 7.60 -3.94
C ILE A 114 0.50 8.75 -3.51
N PRO A 115 0.09 10.04 -3.59
CA PRO A 115 0.97 11.13 -3.16
C PRO A 115 1.39 11.03 -1.69
N LEU A 116 0.48 10.65 -0.80
CA LEU A 116 0.76 10.48 0.63
C LEU A 116 1.71 9.32 0.90
N TRP A 117 1.52 8.21 0.22
CA TRP A 117 2.39 7.04 0.36
C TRP A 117 3.80 7.31 -0.16
N LEU A 118 3.94 8.01 -1.30
CA LEU A 118 5.25 8.43 -1.79
C LEU A 118 5.95 9.39 -0.82
N GLU A 119 5.22 10.35 -0.26
CA GLU A 119 5.72 11.28 0.76
C GLU A 119 6.15 10.56 2.04
N ALA A 120 5.44 9.50 2.41
CA ALA A 120 5.76 8.63 3.53
C ALA A 120 6.91 7.63 3.23
N GLY A 121 7.52 7.67 2.05
CA GLY A 121 8.66 6.82 1.70
C GLY A 121 8.32 5.47 1.07
N VAL A 122 7.05 5.20 0.75
CA VAL A 122 6.65 4.05 -0.06
C VAL A 122 7.16 4.24 -1.49
N THR A 123 7.64 3.17 -2.13
CA THR A 123 8.21 3.22 -3.48
C THR A 123 7.44 2.40 -4.50
N GLY A 124 6.44 1.64 -4.06
CA GLY A 124 5.65 0.80 -4.96
C GLY A 124 4.26 0.48 -4.44
N LEU A 125 3.41 0.04 -5.36
CA LEU A 125 2.01 -0.32 -5.07
C LEU A 125 1.61 -1.59 -5.78
N ARG A 126 0.75 -2.37 -5.13
CA ARG A 126 0.09 -3.56 -5.67
C ARG A 126 -1.29 -3.79 -5.00
N PRO A 127 -2.17 -4.56 -5.67
CA PRO A 127 -2.23 -4.72 -7.11
C PRO A 127 -2.82 -3.46 -7.74
N PHE A 128 -2.49 -3.19 -9.01
CA PHE A 128 -3.25 -2.20 -9.78
C PHE A 128 -4.44 -2.90 -10.42
N GLU A 129 -5.60 -2.81 -9.81
CA GLU A 129 -6.81 -3.50 -10.26
C GLU A 129 -7.52 -2.76 -11.40
N ILE A 130 -7.44 -3.27 -12.62
CA ILE A 130 -8.18 -2.73 -13.77
C ILE A 130 -9.71 -2.76 -13.52
N ALA A 131 -10.20 -3.78 -12.82
CA ALA A 131 -11.62 -3.89 -12.45
C ALA A 131 -12.09 -2.79 -11.48
N ALA A 132 -11.17 -2.15 -10.77
CA ALA A 132 -11.41 -1.00 -9.89
C ALA A 132 -11.13 0.35 -10.57
N ASN A 133 -11.05 0.38 -11.90
CA ASN A 133 -10.74 1.56 -12.72
C ASN A 133 -9.32 2.12 -12.51
N CYS A 134 -8.38 1.33 -12.01
CA CYS A 134 -6.98 1.73 -11.98
C CYS A 134 -6.41 1.73 -13.40
N ASP A 135 -5.71 2.80 -13.77
CA ASP A 135 -5.01 2.90 -15.05
C ASP A 135 -3.49 2.92 -14.83
N PRO A 136 -2.80 1.77 -14.92
CA PRO A 136 -1.36 1.70 -14.69
C PRO A 136 -0.55 2.51 -15.69
N VAL A 137 -1.06 2.72 -16.93
CA VAL A 137 -0.41 3.54 -17.94
C VAL A 137 -0.48 5.02 -17.58
N ALA A 138 -1.65 5.51 -17.17
CA ALA A 138 -1.81 6.88 -16.69
C ALA A 138 -0.95 7.14 -15.45
N ILE A 139 -0.92 6.21 -14.49
CA ILE A 139 -0.08 6.28 -13.29
C ILE A 139 1.41 6.27 -13.67
N ARG A 140 1.84 5.42 -14.59
CA ARG A 140 3.22 5.41 -15.10
C ARG A 140 3.61 6.74 -15.75
N ARG A 141 2.71 7.33 -16.54
CA ARG A 141 2.94 8.66 -17.15
C ARG A 141 3.07 9.75 -16.11
N LYS A 142 2.24 9.71 -15.05
CA LYS A 142 2.22 10.72 -13.99
C LYS A 142 3.45 10.64 -13.07
N TYR A 143 3.85 9.44 -12.65
CA TYR A 143 4.89 9.25 -11.63
C TYR A 143 6.22 8.73 -12.20
N GLY A 144 6.28 8.45 -13.50
CA GLY A 144 7.51 7.97 -14.13
C GLY A 144 7.99 6.64 -13.54
N LYS A 145 9.31 6.48 -13.48
CA LYS A 145 9.96 5.27 -12.93
C LYS A 145 10.17 5.32 -11.41
N SER A 146 9.81 6.42 -10.76
CA SER A 146 9.91 6.57 -9.30
C SER A 146 8.90 5.70 -8.54
N LEU A 147 7.84 5.23 -9.22
CA LEU A 147 6.83 4.35 -8.64
C LEU A 147 6.92 2.95 -9.24
N ILE A 148 7.15 1.95 -8.41
CA ILE A 148 7.03 0.54 -8.77
C ILE A 148 5.54 0.21 -8.88
N ILE A 149 5.14 -0.35 -10.04
CA ILE A 149 3.78 -0.78 -10.31
C ILE A 149 3.79 -2.30 -10.44
N GLN A 150 3.06 -2.99 -9.56
CA GLN A 150 2.86 -4.43 -9.64
C GLN A 150 1.38 -4.73 -9.91
N GLY A 151 1.09 -5.51 -10.96
CA GLY A 151 -0.27 -5.80 -11.41
C GLY A 151 -0.63 -5.01 -12.67
N GLY A 152 -1.86 -4.50 -12.75
CA GLY A 152 -2.32 -3.71 -13.90
C GLY A 152 -2.70 -4.54 -15.13
N ILE A 153 -2.83 -5.86 -14.99
CA ILE A 153 -3.34 -6.77 -16.02
C ILE A 153 -4.76 -7.18 -15.63
N ASP A 154 -5.70 -7.02 -16.56
CA ASP A 154 -7.09 -7.37 -16.31
C ASP A 154 -7.27 -8.90 -16.22
N LYS A 155 -7.52 -9.39 -15.01
CA LYS A 155 -7.79 -10.82 -14.77
C LYS A 155 -8.96 -11.37 -15.61
N ARG A 156 -9.91 -10.51 -16.02
CA ARG A 156 -11.02 -10.92 -16.90
C ARG A 156 -10.56 -11.17 -18.34
N ALA A 157 -9.52 -10.50 -18.79
CA ALA A 157 -8.90 -10.79 -20.08
C ALA A 157 -8.09 -12.10 -20.04
N LEU A 158 -7.42 -12.38 -18.91
CA LEU A 158 -6.66 -13.62 -18.71
C LEU A 158 -7.55 -14.88 -18.72
N ALA A 159 -8.84 -14.74 -18.37
CA ALA A 159 -9.81 -15.83 -18.39
C ALA A 159 -10.34 -16.14 -19.81
N LYS A 160 -9.91 -15.40 -20.83
CA LYS A 160 -10.31 -15.56 -22.23
C LYS A 160 -9.24 -16.28 -23.06
N GLY A 161 -9.36 -16.20 -24.38
CA GLY A 161 -8.40 -16.82 -25.28
C GLY A 161 -7.11 -16.01 -25.48
N LYS A 162 -6.12 -16.64 -26.13
CA LYS A 162 -4.77 -16.06 -26.33
C LYS A 162 -4.80 -14.65 -26.93
N ALA A 163 -5.68 -14.38 -27.89
CA ALA A 163 -5.77 -13.07 -28.55
C ALA A 163 -6.13 -11.94 -27.59
N GLU A 164 -7.00 -12.19 -26.63
CA GLU A 164 -7.38 -11.23 -25.60
C GLU A 164 -6.27 -11.02 -24.57
N ILE A 165 -5.56 -12.10 -24.21
CA ILE A 165 -4.39 -12.03 -23.32
C ILE A 165 -3.29 -11.19 -23.98
N ASP A 166 -2.93 -11.49 -25.24
CA ASP A 166 -1.90 -10.76 -25.98
C ASP A 166 -2.26 -9.26 -26.07
N ARG A 167 -3.51 -8.93 -26.40
CA ARG A 167 -3.98 -7.55 -26.49
C ARG A 167 -3.86 -6.84 -25.14
N GLU A 168 -4.28 -7.48 -24.06
CA GLU A 168 -4.21 -6.92 -22.71
C GLU A 168 -2.76 -6.64 -22.28
N VAL A 169 -1.88 -7.61 -22.44
CA VAL A 169 -0.47 -7.49 -22.05
C VAL A 169 0.25 -6.46 -22.91
N LEU A 170 0.14 -6.57 -24.25
CA LEU A 170 0.86 -5.69 -25.18
C LEU A 170 0.40 -4.24 -25.11
N SER A 171 -0.82 -3.97 -24.65
CA SER A 171 -1.30 -2.60 -24.43
C SER A 171 -0.62 -1.88 -23.27
N LYS A 172 0.06 -2.61 -22.37
CA LYS A 172 0.59 -2.08 -21.10
C LYS A 172 2.09 -2.24 -20.93
N VAL A 173 2.65 -3.38 -21.36
CA VAL A 173 4.08 -3.71 -21.17
C VAL A 173 5.07 -2.68 -21.78
N PRO A 174 4.77 -1.95 -22.86
CA PRO A 174 5.67 -0.93 -23.39
C PRO A 174 5.85 0.31 -22.47
N TRP A 175 5.08 0.44 -21.42
CA TRP A 175 5.07 1.58 -20.49
C TRP A 175 5.76 1.24 -19.17
#